data_4a700ad14f07ec7adf2924d9fe7e3cc6
#
_entry.id   4a700ad14f07ec7adf2924d9fe7e3cc6
#
_cell.length_a   1.000
_cell.length_b   1.000
_cell.length_c   1.000
_cell.angle_alpha   90.00
_cell.angle_beta   90.00
_cell.angle_gamma   90.00
#
_symmetry.space_group_name_H-M   'P 1'
#
loop_
_entity.id
_entity.type
_entity.pdbx_description
1 polymer ?
#
loop_
_entity_poly.entity_id
_entity_poly.type
_entity_poly.pdbx_seq_one_letter_code
_entity_poly.pdbx_strand_id
1 'polypeptide(L)'
;MPQFPYDAILLLSFGGPESSDEVMPFLEHVVRGRGVPRARLASVAEHYHALGGKSPINDQNRALIAALEAELEERPLSERKLPIYWGNRNWHPMLADTLGRMRDDGITNAIVFVTSIFSSYSGCRQYLEDILRAQEAVGPGAPNVDKLRAFYNHPGFITAM
;
A
#
# COMPACT_ATOMS: atom_id res chain seq x y z
N MET A 1 19.79 -22.69 5.47
CA MET A 1 19.42 -21.28 5.68
C MET A 1 18.19 -21.22 6.57
N PRO A 2 18.03 -20.22 7.45
CA PRO A 2 16.78 -20.09 8.18
C PRO A 2 15.65 -19.90 7.15
N GLN A 3 14.57 -20.64 7.33
CA GLN A 3 13.42 -20.59 6.45
C GLN A 3 12.79 -19.19 6.56
N PHE A 4 12.64 -18.49 5.44
CA PHE A 4 11.94 -17.21 5.41
C PHE A 4 10.47 -17.43 5.81
N PRO A 5 9.99 -16.77 6.88
CA PRO A 5 8.73 -17.17 7.54
C PRO A 5 7.47 -16.69 6.81
N TYR A 6 7.60 -15.97 5.70
CA TYR A 6 6.48 -15.36 4.99
C TYR A 6 6.20 -16.06 3.66
N ASP A 7 4.93 -16.08 3.28
CA ASP A 7 4.42 -16.66 2.05
C ASP A 7 4.33 -15.65 0.91
N ALA A 8 4.26 -14.37 1.25
CA ALA A 8 4.10 -13.27 0.30
C ALA A 8 4.67 -11.95 0.84
N ILE A 9 4.88 -11.02 -0.08
CA ILE A 9 5.14 -9.61 0.22
C ILE A 9 3.88 -8.81 -0.12
N LEU A 10 3.48 -7.90 0.77
CA LEU A 10 2.41 -6.94 0.53
C LEU A 10 2.99 -5.54 0.41
N LEU A 11 2.87 -4.91 -0.74
CA LEU A 11 3.12 -3.48 -0.90
C LEU A 11 1.87 -2.72 -0.46
N LEU A 12 1.99 -1.86 0.54
CA LEU A 12 0.91 -1.03 1.05
C LEU A 12 1.23 0.45 0.86
N SER A 13 0.37 1.12 0.09
CA SER A 13 0.53 2.53 -0.26
C SER A 13 -0.69 3.35 0.12
N PHE A 14 -0.61 4.66 -0.12
CA PHE A 14 -1.72 5.58 0.12
C PHE A 14 -2.84 5.41 -0.91
N GLY A 15 -2.48 5.18 -2.17
CA GLY A 15 -3.39 5.17 -3.31
C GLY A 15 -3.71 6.57 -3.85
N GLY A 16 -4.25 6.61 -5.05
CA GLY A 16 -4.63 7.87 -5.68
C GLY A 16 -5.50 7.63 -6.91
N PRO A 17 -6.22 8.68 -7.39
CA PRO A 17 -7.09 8.56 -8.55
C PRO A 17 -6.26 8.31 -9.82
N GLU A 18 -6.81 7.51 -10.72
CA GLU A 18 -6.19 7.20 -12.02
C GLU A 18 -6.87 7.92 -13.19
N SER A 19 -7.98 8.62 -12.93
CA SER A 19 -8.70 9.43 -13.89
C SER A 19 -9.34 10.65 -13.24
N SER A 20 -9.73 11.64 -14.04
CA SER A 20 -10.41 12.85 -13.58
C SER A 20 -11.72 12.56 -12.85
N ASP A 21 -12.46 11.53 -13.29
CA ASP A 21 -13.73 11.15 -12.66
C ASP A 21 -13.56 10.54 -11.27
N GLU A 22 -12.38 10.00 -10.98
CA GLU A 22 -12.06 9.41 -9.68
C GLU A 22 -11.62 10.45 -8.64
N VAL A 23 -11.26 11.67 -9.05
CA VAL A 23 -10.66 12.67 -8.13
C VAL A 23 -11.60 13.00 -6.98
N MET A 24 -12.84 13.39 -7.25
CA MET A 24 -13.78 13.74 -6.19
C MET A 24 -14.15 12.54 -5.29
N PRO A 25 -14.50 11.36 -5.82
CA PRO A 25 -14.74 10.16 -5.01
C PRO A 25 -13.56 9.78 -4.14
N PHE A 26 -12.34 9.87 -4.66
CA PHE A 26 -11.12 9.64 -3.89
C PHE A 26 -10.98 10.63 -2.73
N LEU A 27 -11.12 11.94 -2.99
CA LEU A 27 -10.99 12.97 -1.96
C LEU A 27 -12.06 12.81 -0.87
N GLU A 28 -13.30 12.52 -1.24
CA GLU A 28 -14.39 12.24 -0.30
C GLU A 28 -14.09 11.00 0.57
N HIS A 29 -13.49 9.97 -0.03
CA HIS A 29 -13.04 8.79 0.71
C HIS A 29 -11.94 9.12 1.72
N VAL A 30 -10.92 9.85 1.32
CA VAL A 30 -9.76 10.23 2.18
C VAL A 30 -10.21 11.02 3.42
N VAL A 31 -11.21 11.89 3.28
CA VAL A 31 -11.68 12.73 4.39
C VAL A 31 -12.91 12.19 5.10
N ARG A 32 -13.34 10.98 4.79
CA ARG A 32 -14.52 10.37 5.40
C ARG A 32 -14.47 10.46 6.93
N GLY A 33 -15.54 10.98 7.53
CA GLY A 33 -15.65 11.16 8.98
C GLY A 33 -14.88 12.35 9.56
N ARG A 34 -14.23 13.17 8.73
CA ARG A 34 -13.44 14.33 9.21
C ARG A 34 -14.17 15.68 9.10
N GLY A 35 -15.40 15.70 8.58
CA GLY A 35 -16.20 16.93 8.46
C GLY A 35 -15.61 18.00 7.55
N VAL A 36 -14.82 17.64 6.56
CA VAL A 36 -14.22 18.61 5.62
C VAL A 36 -15.29 19.12 4.65
N PRO A 37 -15.47 20.45 4.51
CA PRO A 37 -16.46 21.03 3.61
C PRO A 37 -16.19 20.65 2.14
N ARG A 38 -17.25 20.37 1.39
CA ARG A 38 -17.15 20.01 -0.03
C ARG A 38 -16.46 21.09 -0.90
N ALA A 39 -16.65 22.36 -0.56
CA ALA A 39 -15.96 23.47 -1.23
C ALA A 39 -14.43 23.35 -1.12
N ARG A 40 -13.93 22.86 0.03
CA ARG A 40 -12.50 22.63 0.22
C ARG A 40 -12.02 21.46 -0.65
N LEU A 41 -12.80 20.41 -0.77
CA LEU A 41 -12.48 19.27 -1.65
C LEU A 41 -12.47 19.70 -3.12
N ALA A 42 -13.43 20.53 -3.54
CA ALA A 42 -13.46 21.08 -4.91
C ALA A 42 -12.18 21.87 -5.23
N SER A 43 -11.73 22.72 -4.32
CA SER A 43 -10.46 23.46 -4.48
C SER A 43 -9.24 22.54 -4.59
N VAL A 44 -9.22 21.43 -3.85
CA VAL A 44 -8.15 20.42 -3.98
C VAL A 44 -8.25 19.66 -5.30
N ALA A 45 -9.48 19.34 -5.72
CA ALA A 45 -9.73 18.64 -6.99
C ALA A 45 -9.22 19.45 -8.20
N GLU A 46 -9.32 20.78 -8.16
CA GLU A 46 -8.78 21.65 -9.22
C GLU A 46 -7.27 21.42 -9.45
N HIS A 47 -6.51 21.19 -8.38
CA HIS A 47 -5.08 20.88 -8.51
C HIS A 47 -4.84 19.54 -9.20
N TYR A 48 -5.65 18.51 -8.88
CA TYR A 48 -5.58 17.24 -9.59
C TYR A 48 -5.93 17.40 -11.07
N HIS A 49 -6.98 18.12 -11.38
CA HIS A 49 -7.42 18.36 -12.77
C HIS A 49 -6.39 19.17 -13.55
N ALA A 50 -5.75 20.17 -12.94
CA ALA A 50 -4.67 20.92 -13.57
C ALA A 50 -3.45 20.06 -13.94
N LEU A 51 -3.27 18.90 -13.24
CA LEU A 51 -2.22 17.91 -13.51
C LEU A 51 -2.74 16.71 -14.33
N GLY A 52 -3.89 16.82 -14.98
CA GLY A 52 -4.49 15.79 -15.83
C GLY A 52 -5.41 14.81 -15.08
N GLY A 53 -5.78 15.08 -13.83
CA GLY A 53 -6.73 14.28 -13.06
C GLY A 53 -6.22 12.91 -12.58
N LYS A 54 -4.94 12.63 -12.77
CA LYS A 54 -4.30 11.37 -12.38
C LYS A 54 -3.20 11.61 -11.36
N SER A 55 -3.19 10.83 -10.28
CA SER A 55 -2.05 10.77 -9.36
C SER A 55 -0.97 9.83 -9.91
N PRO A 56 0.31 10.18 -9.86
CA PRO A 56 1.39 9.30 -10.30
C PRO A 56 1.64 8.12 -9.34
N ILE A 57 1.05 8.12 -8.14
CA ILE A 57 1.39 7.19 -7.07
C ILE A 57 1.18 5.72 -7.45
N ASN A 58 0.09 5.41 -8.17
CA ASN A 58 -0.19 4.03 -8.56
C ASN A 58 0.78 3.54 -9.65
N ASP A 59 1.18 4.40 -10.59
CA ASP A 59 2.21 4.06 -11.58
C ASP A 59 3.57 3.88 -10.93
N GLN A 60 3.91 4.71 -9.95
CA GLN A 60 5.12 4.56 -9.14
C GLN A 60 5.11 3.25 -8.35
N ASN A 61 3.96 2.85 -7.79
CA ASN A 61 3.83 1.56 -7.11
C ASN A 61 4.03 0.37 -8.08
N ARG A 62 3.47 0.44 -9.30
CA ARG A 62 3.68 -0.60 -10.34
C ARG A 62 5.17 -0.71 -10.73
N ALA A 63 5.83 0.42 -10.91
CA ALA A 63 7.27 0.45 -11.21
C ALA A 63 8.10 -0.11 -10.04
N LEU A 64 7.75 0.21 -8.80
CA LEU A 64 8.42 -0.33 -7.62
C LEU A 64 8.23 -1.84 -7.51
N ILE A 65 7.01 -2.36 -7.76
CA ILE A 65 6.74 -3.80 -7.76
C ILE A 65 7.60 -4.50 -8.80
N ALA A 66 7.66 -4.00 -10.03
CA ALA A 66 8.48 -4.58 -11.08
C ALA A 66 9.97 -4.60 -10.72
N ALA A 67 10.48 -3.54 -10.08
CA ALA A 67 11.86 -3.48 -9.60
C ALA A 67 12.13 -4.47 -8.45
N LEU A 68 11.16 -4.63 -7.52
CA LEU A 68 11.26 -5.61 -6.44
C LEU A 68 11.22 -7.05 -6.97
N GLU A 69 10.37 -7.34 -7.95
CA GLU A 69 10.31 -8.66 -8.59
C GLU A 69 11.64 -9.01 -9.25
N ALA A 70 12.23 -8.08 -10.00
CA ALA A 70 13.55 -8.27 -10.62
C ALA A 70 14.65 -8.50 -9.58
N GLU A 71 14.69 -7.72 -8.49
CA GLU A 71 15.66 -7.89 -7.41
C GLU A 71 15.50 -9.24 -6.69
N LEU A 72 14.26 -9.69 -6.47
CA LEU A 72 13.97 -10.97 -5.84
C LEU A 72 14.30 -12.16 -6.75
N GLU A 73 14.29 -12.00 -8.06
CA GLU A 73 14.76 -13.02 -9.01
C GLU A 73 16.29 -13.16 -8.95
N GLU A 74 17.03 -12.05 -8.81
CA GLU A 74 18.48 -12.05 -8.67
C GLU A 74 18.94 -12.48 -7.26
N ARG A 75 18.18 -12.10 -6.24
CA ARG A 75 18.50 -12.34 -4.81
C ARG A 75 17.29 -12.89 -4.07
N PRO A 76 16.96 -14.17 -4.26
CA PRO A 76 15.78 -14.76 -3.65
C PRO A 76 15.91 -14.82 -2.13
N LEU A 77 14.83 -14.43 -1.43
CA LEU A 77 14.71 -14.50 0.03
C LEU A 77 14.34 -15.91 0.52
N SER A 78 13.83 -16.76 -0.37
CA SER A 78 13.44 -18.14 -0.08
C SER A 78 13.65 -19.02 -1.32
N GLU A 79 13.59 -20.36 -1.14
CA GLU A 79 13.67 -21.31 -2.25
C GLU A 79 12.48 -21.23 -3.20
N ARG A 80 11.33 -20.71 -2.71
CA ARG A 80 10.14 -20.48 -3.54
C ARG A 80 10.03 -18.99 -3.92
N LYS A 81 9.51 -18.73 -5.10
CA LYS A 81 9.18 -17.36 -5.52
C LYS A 81 8.10 -16.78 -4.61
N LEU A 82 8.37 -15.61 -4.04
CA LEU A 82 7.43 -14.90 -3.18
C LEU A 82 6.56 -13.98 -4.07
N PRO A 83 5.24 -14.18 -4.11
CA PRO A 83 4.35 -13.27 -4.82
C PRO A 83 4.32 -11.91 -4.10
N ILE A 84 4.24 -10.84 -4.90
CA ILE A 84 4.04 -9.48 -4.39
C ILE A 84 2.59 -9.08 -4.65
N TYR A 85 1.88 -8.80 -3.57
CA TYR A 85 0.53 -8.23 -3.60
C TYR A 85 0.60 -6.72 -3.37
N TRP A 86 -0.34 -6.00 -3.94
CA TRP A 86 -0.43 -4.56 -3.79
C TRP A 86 -1.82 -4.15 -3.33
N GLY A 87 -1.87 -3.36 -2.27
CA GLY A 87 -3.08 -2.76 -1.74
C GLY A 87 -2.85 -1.31 -1.34
N ASN A 88 -3.90 -0.51 -1.43
CA ASN A 88 -3.90 0.88 -0.99
C ASN A 88 -4.89 1.08 0.15
N ARG A 89 -4.60 2.08 0.99
CA ARG A 89 -5.50 2.42 2.09
C ARG A 89 -6.70 3.28 1.67
N ASN A 90 -6.57 4.13 0.65
CA ASN A 90 -7.59 5.14 0.34
C ASN A 90 -8.19 5.03 -1.07
N TRP A 91 -7.65 4.17 -1.93
CA TRP A 91 -8.17 3.97 -3.29
C TRP A 91 -7.83 2.57 -3.81
N HIS A 92 -8.36 2.25 -4.98
CA HIS A 92 -8.14 0.93 -5.58
C HIS A 92 -6.68 0.71 -6.02
N PRO A 93 -6.18 -0.55 -5.92
CA PRO A 93 -6.82 -1.68 -5.26
C PRO A 93 -6.89 -1.49 -3.74
N MET A 94 -8.08 -1.67 -3.16
CA MET A 94 -8.28 -1.49 -1.72
C MET A 94 -7.57 -2.59 -0.93
N LEU A 95 -7.01 -2.22 0.23
CA LEU A 95 -6.28 -3.17 1.09
C LEU A 95 -7.12 -4.40 1.48
N ALA A 96 -8.40 -4.21 1.82
CA ALA A 96 -9.27 -5.31 2.20
C ALA A 96 -9.49 -6.30 1.03
N ASP A 97 -9.68 -5.80 -0.20
CA ASP A 97 -9.82 -6.64 -1.39
C ASP A 97 -8.54 -7.42 -1.67
N THR A 98 -7.39 -6.77 -1.46
CA THR A 98 -6.08 -7.41 -1.61
C THR A 98 -5.86 -8.52 -0.59
N LEU A 99 -6.17 -8.30 0.69
CA LEU A 99 -6.08 -9.34 1.72
C LEU A 99 -7.08 -10.47 1.46
N GLY A 100 -8.27 -10.18 0.91
CA GLY A 100 -9.22 -11.20 0.49
C GLY A 100 -8.64 -12.10 -0.61
N ARG A 101 -8.01 -11.54 -1.64
CA ARG A 101 -7.31 -12.31 -2.68
C ARG A 101 -6.16 -13.15 -2.11
N MET A 102 -5.36 -12.57 -1.21
CA MET A 102 -4.27 -13.31 -0.55
C MET A 102 -4.79 -14.53 0.22
N ARG A 103 -5.92 -14.38 0.95
CA ARG A 103 -6.60 -15.50 1.62
C ARG A 103 -7.02 -16.58 0.61
N ASP A 104 -7.66 -16.17 -0.49
CA ASP A 104 -8.17 -17.07 -1.51
C ASP A 104 -7.05 -17.81 -2.26
N ASP A 105 -5.87 -17.18 -2.36
CA ASP A 105 -4.63 -17.76 -2.89
C ASP A 105 -3.88 -18.65 -1.86
N GLY A 106 -4.40 -18.76 -0.64
CA GLY A 106 -3.82 -19.60 0.42
C GLY A 106 -2.63 -18.99 1.15
N ILE A 107 -2.43 -17.66 1.06
CA ILE A 107 -1.41 -16.94 1.81
C ILE A 107 -1.81 -16.88 3.28
N THR A 108 -0.93 -17.31 4.16
CA THR A 108 -1.17 -17.31 5.61
C THR A 108 -0.35 -16.26 6.36
N ASN A 109 0.86 -15.98 5.89
CA ASN A 109 1.76 -15.00 6.51
C ASN A 109 2.37 -14.08 5.45
N ALA A 110 2.24 -12.79 5.61
CA ALA A 110 2.81 -11.80 4.71
C ALA A 110 3.66 -10.77 5.48
N ILE A 111 4.72 -10.33 4.82
CA ILE A 111 5.47 -9.15 5.27
C ILE A 111 5.00 -7.93 4.50
N VAL A 112 4.62 -6.86 5.19
CA VAL A 112 4.17 -5.64 4.51
C VAL A 112 5.27 -4.59 4.47
N PHE A 113 5.52 -4.12 3.25
CA PHE A 113 6.33 -2.95 2.93
C PHE A 113 5.39 -1.76 2.73
N VAL A 114 5.46 -0.78 3.63
CA VAL A 114 4.69 0.47 3.53
C VAL A 114 5.53 1.50 2.79
N THR A 115 4.98 2.13 1.75
CA THR A 115 5.69 3.13 0.94
C THR A 115 5.98 4.45 1.67
N SER A 116 5.46 4.62 2.89
CA SER A 116 5.80 5.73 3.78
C SER A 116 7.17 5.52 4.43
N ILE A 117 8.15 6.31 4.01
CA ILE A 117 9.56 6.15 4.37
C ILE A 117 9.83 6.55 5.83
N PHE A 118 9.19 7.64 6.27
CA PHE A 118 9.47 8.25 7.56
C PHE A 118 8.54 7.74 8.65
N SER A 119 9.10 7.60 9.85
CA SER A 119 8.33 7.34 11.05
C SER A 119 7.52 8.59 11.44
N SER A 120 6.22 8.47 11.53
CA SER A 120 5.30 9.50 12.02
C SER A 120 4.14 8.86 12.77
N TYR A 121 3.47 9.60 13.65
CA TYR A 121 2.28 9.09 14.33
C TYR A 121 1.21 8.60 13.33
N SER A 122 0.91 9.40 12.32
CA SER A 122 -0.03 9.03 11.26
C SER A 122 0.48 7.92 10.34
N GLY A 123 1.79 7.89 10.04
CA GLY A 123 2.38 6.87 9.17
C GLY A 123 2.51 5.50 9.84
N CYS A 124 2.97 5.45 11.09
CA CYS A 124 3.22 4.17 11.74
C CYS A 124 1.96 3.53 12.31
N ARG A 125 1.16 4.28 13.05
CA ARG A 125 -0.02 3.75 13.75
C ARG A 125 -1.21 3.56 12.82
N GLN A 126 -1.47 4.52 11.95
CA GLN A 126 -2.63 4.50 11.08
C GLN A 126 -2.58 3.35 10.06
N TYR A 127 -1.40 3.03 9.51
CA TYR A 127 -1.26 1.87 8.63
C TYR A 127 -1.48 0.53 9.35
N LEU A 128 -1.07 0.42 10.63
CA LEU A 128 -1.38 -0.76 11.43
C LEU A 128 -2.88 -0.90 11.69
N GLU A 129 -3.55 0.19 12.03
CA GLU A 129 -5.01 0.21 12.22
C GLU A 129 -5.76 -0.13 10.92
N ASP A 130 -5.26 0.32 9.77
CA ASP A 130 -5.83 -0.02 8.46
C ASP A 130 -5.67 -1.51 8.14
N ILE A 131 -4.52 -2.11 8.46
CA ILE A 131 -4.29 -3.55 8.30
C ILE A 131 -5.25 -4.35 9.18
N LEU A 132 -5.38 -4.00 10.47
CA LEU A 132 -6.29 -4.68 11.39
C LEU A 132 -7.74 -4.59 10.91
N ARG A 133 -8.20 -3.41 10.50
CA ARG A 133 -9.55 -3.24 9.94
C ARG A 133 -9.79 -4.06 8.67
N ALA A 134 -8.77 -4.12 7.81
CA ALA A 134 -8.87 -4.91 6.59
C ALA A 134 -8.89 -6.42 6.89
N GLN A 135 -8.12 -6.90 7.87
CA GLN A 135 -8.17 -8.29 8.35
C GLN A 135 -9.54 -8.62 8.96
N GLU A 136 -10.12 -7.72 9.77
CA GLU A 136 -11.47 -7.88 10.32
C GLU A 136 -12.53 -7.95 9.21
N ALA A 137 -12.41 -7.11 8.17
CA ALA A 137 -13.33 -7.11 7.04
C ALA A 137 -13.26 -8.40 6.20
N VAL A 138 -12.08 -8.98 6.04
CA VAL A 138 -11.86 -10.26 5.37
C VAL A 138 -12.37 -11.43 6.22
N GLY A 139 -12.26 -11.32 7.53
CA GLY A 139 -12.70 -12.31 8.49
C GLY A 139 -11.82 -13.57 8.57
N PRO A 140 -12.40 -14.73 8.88
CA PRO A 140 -11.63 -15.95 9.08
C PRO A 140 -10.75 -16.31 7.88
N GLY A 141 -9.50 -16.67 8.16
CA GLY A 141 -8.51 -16.98 7.12
C GLY A 141 -7.77 -15.76 6.54
N ALA A 142 -8.05 -14.55 7.02
CA ALA A 142 -7.23 -13.39 6.67
C ALA A 142 -5.76 -13.68 7.02
N PRO A 143 -4.79 -13.34 6.12
CA PRO A 143 -3.38 -13.58 6.40
C PRO A 143 -2.89 -12.76 7.58
N ASN A 144 -1.96 -13.32 8.35
CA ASN A 144 -1.16 -12.53 9.30
C ASN A 144 -0.27 -11.58 8.52
N VAL A 145 -0.15 -10.35 8.99
CA VAL A 145 0.63 -9.31 8.31
C VAL A 145 1.59 -8.65 9.28
N ASP A 146 2.89 -8.85 9.07
CA ASP A 146 3.95 -8.21 9.83
C ASP A 146 4.49 -6.98 9.10
N LYS A 147 4.45 -5.82 9.77
CA LYS A 147 4.89 -4.56 9.17
C LYS A 147 6.41 -4.38 9.31
N LEU A 148 7.10 -4.19 8.18
CA LEU A 148 8.48 -3.74 8.19
C LEU A 148 8.62 -2.38 8.90
N ARG A 149 9.76 -2.19 9.56
CA ARG A 149 10.10 -0.88 10.14
C ARG A 149 10.24 0.18 9.06
N ALA A 150 10.07 1.44 9.43
CA ALA A 150 10.41 2.56 8.57
C ALA A 150 11.90 2.52 8.17
N PHE A 151 12.21 2.82 6.92
CA PHE A 151 13.54 2.61 6.32
C PHE A 151 14.30 3.89 5.99
N TYR A 152 13.87 5.04 6.56
CA TYR A 152 14.49 6.35 6.35
C TYR A 152 16.00 6.39 6.67
N ASN A 153 16.47 5.50 7.54
CA ASN A 153 17.88 5.39 7.95
C ASN A 153 18.58 4.16 7.34
N HIS A 154 17.96 3.48 6.38
CA HIS A 154 18.60 2.36 5.71
C HIS A 154 19.71 2.85 4.77
N PRO A 155 20.93 2.26 4.79
CA PRO A 155 22.05 2.71 3.95
C PRO A 155 21.70 2.79 2.47
N GLY A 156 20.97 1.81 1.92
CA GLY A 156 20.54 1.81 0.53
C GLY A 156 19.60 2.97 0.18
N PHE A 157 18.74 3.39 1.12
CA PHE A 157 17.90 4.58 0.94
C PHE A 157 18.75 5.87 0.96
N ILE A 158 19.65 5.98 1.93
CA ILE A 158 20.55 7.16 2.06
C ILE A 158 21.43 7.32 0.81
N THR A 159 21.93 6.22 0.27
CA THR A 159 22.80 6.25 -0.94
C THR A 159 22.02 6.66 -2.19
N ALA A 160 20.73 6.36 -2.27
CA ALA A 160 19.87 6.69 -3.41
C ALA A 160 19.38 8.17 -3.40
N MET A 161 19.51 8.89 -2.28
CA MET A 161 19.10 10.28 -2.10
C MET A 161 20.22 11.27 -2.50
#